data_4dc3c811e5724d4deba28663181c9e73
#
_entry.id   4dc3c811e5724d4deba28663181c9e73
#
_cell.length_a   1.000
_cell.length_b   1.000
_cell.length_c   1.000
_cell.angle_alpha   90.00
_cell.angle_beta   90.00
_cell.angle_gamma   90.00
#
_symmetry.space_group_name_H-M   'P 1'
#
loop_
_entity.id
_entity.type
_entity.pdbx_description
1 polymer ?
#
loop_
_entity_poly.entity_id
_entity_poly.type
_entity_poly.pdbx_seq_one_letter_code
_entity_poly.pdbx_strand_id
1 'polypeptide(L)'
;MSNKILIIVICLLAVSCNRPTKVIEESIKYENNIREDYELFENANQELRLKNYEEAISELDKIQIFFPNSKYSAKARLMISYINFINGEYEKTKASTESFIKYYPGNENVVYAYYLNAMTDYVLIKKPEFDQENTEETKKKLIFINNAFPDNKYEQDIILKL
;
A
#
# COMPACT_ATOMS: atom_id res chain seq x y z
N MET A 1 40.38 51.01 27.74
CA MET A 1 39.30 50.84 26.73
C MET A 1 39.34 49.45 26.02
N SER A 2 40.39 48.68 26.17
CA SER A 2 40.59 47.41 25.42
C SER A 2 39.76 46.22 25.92
N ASN A 3 39.57 46.04 27.23
CA ASN A 3 38.90 44.83 27.76
C ASN A 3 37.39 44.76 27.52
N LYS A 4 36.70 45.89 27.40
CA LYS A 4 35.23 45.89 27.14
C LYS A 4 34.92 45.52 25.69
N ILE A 5 35.78 45.83 24.74
CA ILE A 5 35.63 45.48 23.32
C ILE A 5 35.88 43.98 23.13
N LEU A 6 36.85 43.41 23.84
CA LEU A 6 37.16 41.98 23.79
C LEU A 6 35.99 41.11 24.32
N ILE A 7 35.32 41.54 25.40
CA ILE A 7 34.15 40.83 25.97
C ILE A 7 32.96 40.86 25.01
N ILE A 8 32.74 42.01 24.32
CA ILE A 8 31.63 42.11 23.33
C ILE A 8 31.88 41.22 22.12
N VAL A 9 33.10 41.06 21.65
CA VAL A 9 33.45 40.19 20.52
C VAL A 9 33.28 38.72 20.91
N ILE A 10 33.63 38.32 22.13
CA ILE A 10 33.44 36.94 22.63
C ILE A 10 31.96 36.62 22.80
N CYS A 11 31.13 37.58 23.25
CA CYS A 11 29.66 37.37 23.34
C CYS A 11 29.00 37.24 21.97
N LEU A 12 29.50 37.94 20.94
CA LEU A 12 28.97 37.85 19.57
C LEU A 12 29.29 36.50 18.89
N LEU A 13 30.39 35.85 19.27
CA LEU A 13 30.75 34.54 18.74
C LEU A 13 29.98 33.39 19.40
N ALA A 14 29.44 33.59 20.62
CA ALA A 14 28.65 32.59 21.32
C ALA A 14 27.19 32.43 20.80
N VAL A 15 26.70 33.41 20.04
CA VAL A 15 25.32 33.39 19.49
C VAL A 15 25.24 32.63 18.15
N SER A 16 26.38 32.26 17.55
CA SER A 16 26.39 31.62 16.20
C SER A 16 26.20 30.11 16.18
N CYS A 17 26.02 29.46 17.34
CA CYS A 17 25.87 27.97 17.38
C CYS A 17 24.46 27.45 17.68
N ASN A 18 23.45 28.30 17.60
CA ASN A 18 22.07 27.84 17.81
C ASN A 18 21.36 27.60 16.44
N ARG A 19 21.92 26.74 15.61
CA ARG A 19 21.15 26.18 14.49
C ARG A 19 20.18 25.16 15.06
N PRO A 20 18.94 25.15 14.56
CA PRO A 20 17.86 24.41 15.22
C PRO A 20 18.12 22.91 15.19
N THR A 21 18.46 22.35 16.33
CA THR A 21 18.43 20.91 16.61
C THR A 21 17.15 20.25 16.13
N LYS A 22 16.04 20.99 16.09
CA LYS A 22 14.73 20.56 15.65
C LYS A 22 14.69 20.08 14.18
N VAL A 23 15.39 20.75 13.27
CA VAL A 23 15.42 20.33 11.85
C VAL A 23 16.22 19.03 11.68
N ILE A 24 17.29 18.86 12.47
CA ILE A 24 18.10 17.63 12.44
C ILE A 24 17.31 16.49 13.08
N GLU A 25 16.62 16.71 14.19
CA GLU A 25 15.76 15.71 14.83
C GLU A 25 14.59 15.27 13.93
N GLU A 26 13.96 16.22 13.24
CA GLU A 26 12.90 15.93 12.25
C GLU A 26 13.43 15.15 11.05
N SER A 27 14.62 15.47 10.54
CA SER A 27 15.23 14.74 9.43
C SER A 27 15.63 13.31 9.84
N ILE A 28 16.22 13.13 11.02
CA ILE A 28 16.55 11.80 11.55
C ILE A 28 15.29 10.97 11.79
N LYS A 29 14.24 11.57 12.34
CA LYS A 29 12.96 10.90 12.52
C LYS A 29 12.32 10.49 11.20
N TYR A 30 12.41 11.33 10.18
CA TYR A 30 11.92 11.04 8.83
C TYR A 30 12.72 9.91 8.18
N GLU A 31 14.06 9.91 8.25
CA GLU A 31 14.90 8.82 7.74
C GLU A 31 14.64 7.50 8.48
N ASN A 32 14.49 7.52 9.80
CA ASN A 32 14.16 6.32 10.58
C ASN A 32 12.79 5.76 10.20
N ASN A 33 11.78 6.61 10.01
CA ASN A 33 10.45 6.18 9.58
C ASN A 33 10.45 5.56 8.17
N ILE A 34 11.22 6.14 7.21
CA ILE A 34 11.36 5.58 5.86
C ILE A 34 12.05 4.21 5.90
N ARG A 35 12.97 4.01 6.81
CA ARG A 35 13.65 2.73 6.99
C ARG A 35 12.74 1.68 7.60
N GLU A 36 11.97 2.06 8.60
CA GLU A 36 11.08 1.15 9.33
C GLU A 36 9.92 0.66 8.44
N ASP A 37 9.26 1.52 7.67
CA ASP A 37 8.19 1.12 6.75
C ASP A 37 8.70 0.22 5.63
N TYR A 38 9.93 0.45 5.15
CA TYR A 38 10.59 -0.43 4.20
C TYR A 38 10.91 -1.80 4.80
N GLU A 39 11.45 -1.84 6.01
CA GLU A 39 11.77 -3.08 6.72
C GLU A 39 10.52 -3.94 6.95
N LEU A 40 9.40 -3.33 7.38
CA LEU A 40 8.11 -4.01 7.50
C LEU A 40 7.63 -4.58 6.16
N PHE A 41 7.79 -3.82 5.09
CA PHE A 41 7.39 -4.25 3.76
C PHE A 41 8.24 -5.44 3.25
N GLU A 42 9.56 -5.42 3.49
CA GLU A 42 10.45 -6.53 3.11
C GLU A 42 10.21 -7.78 3.98
N ASN A 43 9.95 -7.61 5.28
CA ASN A 43 9.57 -8.71 6.15
C ASN A 43 8.28 -9.38 5.66
N ALA A 44 7.27 -8.60 5.33
CA ALA A 44 6.02 -9.12 4.76
C ALA A 44 6.25 -9.90 3.45
N ASN A 45 7.12 -9.40 2.57
CA ASN A 45 7.49 -10.11 1.34
C ASN A 45 8.20 -11.45 1.63
N GLN A 46 9.04 -11.49 2.66
CA GLN A 46 9.71 -12.71 3.09
C GLN A 46 8.70 -13.73 3.63
N GLU A 47 7.81 -13.31 4.54
CA GLU A 47 6.76 -14.17 5.08
C GLU A 47 5.81 -14.69 4.00
N LEU A 48 5.47 -13.84 3.02
CA LEU A 48 4.67 -14.26 1.86
C LEU A 48 5.36 -15.35 1.02
N ARG A 49 6.68 -15.23 0.79
CA ARG A 49 7.46 -16.27 0.09
C ARG A 49 7.50 -17.59 0.86
N LEU A 50 7.50 -17.53 2.18
CA LEU A 50 7.45 -18.69 3.08
C LEU A 50 6.03 -19.26 3.23
N LYS A 51 5.01 -18.58 2.67
CA LYS A 51 3.57 -18.86 2.82
C LYS A 51 3.06 -18.70 4.26
N ASN A 52 3.75 -17.92 5.07
CA ASN A 52 3.31 -17.50 6.39
C ASN A 52 2.37 -16.30 6.25
N TYR A 53 1.14 -16.57 5.81
CA TYR A 53 0.20 -15.53 5.38
C TYR A 53 -0.26 -14.63 6.52
N GLU A 54 -0.45 -15.16 7.71
CA GLU A 54 -0.87 -14.39 8.89
C GLU A 54 0.24 -13.41 9.32
N GLU A 55 1.48 -13.86 9.34
CA GLU A 55 2.65 -13.03 9.64
C GLU A 55 2.84 -11.94 8.58
N ALA A 56 2.71 -12.29 7.30
CA ALA A 56 2.77 -11.32 6.21
C ALA A 56 1.71 -10.23 6.36
N ILE A 57 0.46 -10.59 6.65
CA ILE A 57 -0.63 -9.63 6.90
C ILE A 57 -0.29 -8.75 8.11
N SER A 58 0.22 -9.33 9.20
CA SER A 58 0.59 -8.59 10.41
C SER A 58 1.63 -7.49 10.13
N GLU A 59 2.67 -7.81 9.33
CA GLU A 59 3.68 -6.83 8.94
C GLU A 59 3.09 -5.72 8.04
N LEU A 60 2.22 -6.09 7.09
CA LEU A 60 1.56 -5.13 6.20
C LEU A 60 0.57 -4.23 6.95
N ASP A 61 -0.15 -4.74 7.94
CA ASP A 61 -1.06 -3.98 8.79
C ASP A 61 -0.32 -2.95 9.65
N LYS A 62 0.88 -3.27 10.14
CA LYS A 62 1.73 -2.28 10.83
C LYS A 62 2.03 -1.08 9.94
N ILE A 63 2.26 -1.29 8.63
CA ILE A 63 2.45 -0.18 7.68
C ILE A 63 1.19 0.68 7.59
N GLN A 64 0.00 0.06 7.54
CA GLN A 64 -1.27 0.79 7.47
C GLN A 64 -1.54 1.61 8.72
N ILE A 65 -1.16 1.11 9.90
CA ILE A 65 -1.43 1.72 11.20
C ILE A 65 -0.40 2.81 11.53
N PHE A 66 0.89 2.51 11.39
CA PHE A 66 1.96 3.40 11.86
C PHE A 66 2.50 4.31 10.76
N PHE A 67 2.36 3.91 9.49
CA PHE A 67 2.90 4.64 8.34
C PHE A 67 1.86 4.85 7.22
N PRO A 68 0.65 5.39 7.53
CA PRO A 68 -0.44 5.47 6.55
C PRO A 68 -0.11 6.32 5.32
N ASN A 69 0.84 7.26 5.44
CA ASN A 69 1.30 8.12 4.36
C ASN A 69 2.58 7.59 3.66
N SER A 70 3.03 6.39 4.02
CA SER A 70 4.16 5.75 3.37
C SER A 70 3.86 5.44 1.90
N LYS A 71 4.90 5.48 1.07
CA LYS A 71 4.82 4.99 -0.32
C LYS A 71 4.46 3.51 -0.42
N TYR A 72 4.67 2.75 0.66
CA TYR A 72 4.32 1.34 0.75
C TYR A 72 2.87 1.09 1.18
N SER A 73 2.18 2.09 1.75
CA SER A 73 0.85 1.92 2.33
C SER A 73 -0.18 1.40 1.32
N ALA A 74 -0.30 2.02 0.15
CA ALA A 74 -1.21 1.55 -0.89
C ALA A 74 -0.86 0.12 -1.35
N LYS A 75 0.42 -0.17 -1.57
CA LYS A 75 0.88 -1.50 -1.99
C LYS A 75 0.65 -2.55 -0.91
N ALA A 76 0.90 -2.23 0.35
CA ALA A 76 0.63 -3.11 1.50
C ALA A 76 -0.84 -3.51 1.56
N ARG A 77 -1.78 -2.54 1.42
CA ARG A 77 -3.21 -2.80 1.37
C ARG A 77 -3.58 -3.78 0.26
N LEU A 78 -3.04 -3.58 -0.92
CA LEU A 78 -3.33 -4.45 -2.06
C LEU A 78 -2.72 -5.85 -1.90
N MET A 79 -1.56 -5.96 -1.25
CA MET A 79 -0.96 -7.26 -0.91
C MET A 79 -1.82 -8.02 0.12
N ILE A 80 -2.39 -7.35 1.12
CA ILE A 80 -3.34 -7.95 2.05
C ILE A 80 -4.56 -8.51 1.28
N SER A 81 -5.09 -7.73 0.32
CA SER A 81 -6.19 -8.20 -0.53
C SER A 81 -5.82 -9.45 -1.32
N TYR A 82 -4.61 -9.51 -1.87
CA TYR A 82 -4.10 -10.69 -2.58
C TYR A 82 -3.95 -11.90 -1.64
N ILE A 83 -3.38 -11.71 -0.46
CA ILE A 83 -3.22 -12.80 0.53
C ILE A 83 -4.58 -13.35 0.95
N ASN A 84 -5.56 -12.49 1.21
CA ASN A 84 -6.92 -12.91 1.50
C ASN A 84 -7.53 -13.73 0.35
N PHE A 85 -7.30 -13.32 -0.91
CA PHE A 85 -7.76 -14.03 -2.09
C PHE A 85 -7.20 -15.46 -2.16
N ILE A 86 -5.89 -15.63 -2.02
CA ILE A 86 -5.25 -16.96 -2.10
C ILE A 86 -5.60 -17.85 -0.90
N ASN A 87 -5.99 -17.28 0.23
CA ASN A 87 -6.49 -17.98 1.40
C ASN A 87 -7.99 -18.33 1.30
N GLY A 88 -8.67 -17.91 0.22
CA GLY A 88 -10.10 -18.15 0.05
C GLY A 88 -11.01 -17.23 0.86
N GLU A 89 -10.47 -16.18 1.47
CA GLU A 89 -11.18 -15.16 2.24
C GLU A 89 -11.81 -14.11 1.30
N TYR A 90 -12.74 -14.57 0.46
CA TYR A 90 -13.27 -13.81 -0.66
C TYR A 90 -14.01 -12.54 -0.24
N GLU A 91 -14.78 -12.58 0.85
CA GLU A 91 -15.47 -11.38 1.36
C GLU A 91 -14.50 -10.31 1.83
N LYS A 92 -13.41 -10.70 2.51
CA LYS A 92 -12.34 -9.76 2.89
C LYS A 92 -11.64 -9.20 1.65
N THR A 93 -11.43 -10.02 0.63
CA THR A 93 -10.83 -9.58 -0.64
C THR A 93 -11.69 -8.53 -1.32
N LYS A 94 -13.01 -8.77 -1.45
CA LYS A 94 -13.96 -7.80 -2.05
C LYS A 94 -13.93 -6.49 -1.28
N ALA A 95 -14.15 -6.52 0.02
CA ALA A 95 -14.17 -5.31 0.85
C ALA A 95 -12.86 -4.51 0.75
N SER A 96 -11.70 -5.17 0.76
CA SER A 96 -10.40 -4.50 0.70
C SER A 96 -10.08 -3.95 -0.68
N THR A 97 -10.43 -4.65 -1.77
CA THR A 97 -10.26 -4.16 -3.14
C THR A 97 -11.19 -3.00 -3.47
N GLU A 98 -12.45 -3.03 -3.04
CA GLU A 98 -13.39 -1.92 -3.16
C GLU A 98 -12.91 -0.68 -2.39
N SER A 99 -12.42 -0.89 -1.16
CA SER A 99 -11.79 0.16 -0.37
C SER A 99 -10.57 0.74 -1.10
N PHE A 100 -9.71 -0.09 -1.69
CA PHE A 100 -8.56 0.37 -2.47
C PHE A 100 -8.98 1.22 -3.65
N ILE A 101 -9.91 0.76 -4.46
CA ILE A 101 -10.44 1.48 -5.63
C ILE A 101 -11.01 2.85 -5.23
N LYS A 102 -11.74 2.90 -4.11
CA LYS A 102 -12.35 4.12 -3.60
C LYS A 102 -11.31 5.14 -3.12
N TYR A 103 -10.30 4.72 -2.37
CA TYR A 103 -9.34 5.62 -1.74
C TYR A 103 -8.09 5.89 -2.57
N TYR A 104 -7.77 5.03 -3.54
CA TYR A 104 -6.59 5.14 -4.41
C TYR A 104 -6.93 5.06 -5.90
N PRO A 105 -7.95 5.82 -6.41
CA PRO A 105 -8.40 5.67 -7.81
C PRO A 105 -7.34 6.01 -8.85
N GLY A 106 -6.37 6.86 -8.51
CA GLY A 106 -5.25 7.24 -9.38
C GLY A 106 -3.97 6.43 -9.15
N ASN A 107 -4.00 5.38 -8.34
CA ASN A 107 -2.82 4.56 -8.10
C ASN A 107 -2.51 3.68 -9.32
N GLU A 108 -1.23 3.50 -9.63
CA GLU A 108 -0.78 2.64 -10.73
C GLU A 108 -1.27 1.20 -10.65
N ASN A 109 -1.55 0.71 -9.45
CA ASN A 109 -2.04 -0.64 -9.19
C ASN A 109 -3.57 -0.74 -9.10
N VAL A 110 -4.31 0.32 -9.42
CA VAL A 110 -5.78 0.29 -9.32
C VAL A 110 -6.40 -0.74 -10.27
N VAL A 111 -5.81 -0.94 -11.43
CA VAL A 111 -6.23 -1.98 -12.38
C VAL A 111 -6.16 -3.37 -11.76
N TYR A 112 -5.12 -3.64 -10.98
CA TYR A 112 -5.01 -4.90 -10.24
C TYR A 112 -6.11 -5.06 -9.19
N ALA A 113 -6.47 -3.99 -8.49
CA ALA A 113 -7.57 -4.05 -7.53
C ALA A 113 -8.91 -4.40 -8.21
N TYR A 114 -9.22 -3.77 -9.36
CA TYR A 114 -10.38 -4.12 -10.17
C TYR A 114 -10.33 -5.58 -10.63
N TYR A 115 -9.20 -6.01 -11.16
CA TYR A 115 -9.01 -7.38 -11.64
C TYR A 115 -9.18 -8.39 -10.51
N LEU A 116 -8.55 -8.17 -9.35
CA LEU A 116 -8.65 -9.07 -8.19
C LEU A 116 -10.08 -9.15 -7.65
N ASN A 117 -10.81 -8.03 -7.64
CA ASN A 117 -12.23 -7.99 -7.29
C ASN A 117 -13.07 -8.84 -8.25
N ALA A 118 -12.90 -8.66 -9.56
CA ALA A 118 -13.61 -9.46 -10.57
C ALA A 118 -13.24 -10.94 -10.51
N MET A 119 -11.97 -11.26 -10.25
CA MET A 119 -11.50 -12.65 -10.08
C MET A 119 -12.10 -13.32 -8.85
N THR A 120 -12.35 -12.56 -7.80
CA THR A 120 -13.03 -13.07 -6.61
C THR A 120 -14.45 -13.52 -6.95
N ASP A 121 -15.21 -12.72 -7.69
CA ASP A 121 -16.54 -13.10 -8.17
C ASP A 121 -16.46 -14.30 -9.14
N TYR A 122 -15.48 -14.30 -10.05
CA TYR A 122 -15.29 -15.40 -11.01
C TYR A 122 -15.03 -16.76 -10.33
N VAL A 123 -14.25 -16.78 -9.24
CA VAL A 123 -14.01 -18.00 -8.47
C VAL A 123 -15.28 -18.46 -7.75
N LEU A 124 -16.07 -17.53 -7.23
CA LEU A 124 -17.33 -17.82 -6.53
C LEU A 124 -18.37 -18.42 -7.47
N ILE A 125 -18.50 -17.93 -8.71
CA ILE A 125 -19.44 -18.47 -9.73
C ILE A 125 -19.19 -19.97 -9.99
N LYS A 126 -17.95 -20.43 -9.91
CA LYS A 126 -17.60 -21.84 -10.14
C LYS A 126 -18.04 -22.77 -9.01
N LYS A 127 -18.54 -22.24 -7.90
CA LYS A 127 -19.10 -23.04 -6.80
C LYS A 127 -20.57 -23.32 -7.08
N PRO A 128 -21.07 -24.56 -6.89
CA PRO A 128 -22.44 -24.97 -7.23
C PRO A 128 -23.57 -24.19 -6.53
N GLU A 129 -23.22 -23.42 -5.50
CA GLU A 129 -24.15 -22.69 -4.63
C GLU A 129 -24.45 -21.28 -5.14
N PHE A 130 -23.78 -20.82 -6.22
CA PHE A 130 -23.93 -19.45 -6.72
C PHE A 130 -24.68 -19.39 -8.05
N ASP A 131 -25.63 -18.47 -8.13
CA ASP A 131 -26.62 -18.31 -9.19
C ASP A 131 -26.04 -17.59 -10.44
N GLN A 132 -26.76 -17.71 -11.58
CA GLN A 132 -26.42 -17.12 -12.87
C GLN A 132 -26.34 -15.58 -12.85
N GLU A 133 -27.01 -14.89 -11.91
CA GLU A 133 -26.98 -13.43 -11.76
C GLU A 133 -25.55 -12.93 -11.50
N ASN A 134 -24.79 -13.65 -10.69
CA ASN A 134 -23.38 -13.32 -10.42
C ASN A 134 -22.48 -13.44 -11.66
N THR A 135 -22.85 -14.28 -12.62
CA THR A 135 -22.09 -14.48 -13.87
C THR A 135 -22.14 -13.23 -14.74
N GLU A 136 -23.31 -12.63 -14.90
CA GLU A 136 -23.47 -11.40 -15.71
C GLU A 136 -22.79 -10.20 -15.04
N GLU A 137 -22.81 -10.12 -13.74
CA GLU A 137 -22.10 -9.05 -13.02
C GLU A 137 -20.58 -9.17 -13.18
N THR A 138 -20.04 -10.37 -13.01
CA THR A 138 -18.61 -10.64 -13.22
C THR A 138 -18.18 -10.29 -14.63
N LYS A 139 -18.98 -10.69 -15.64
CA LYS A 139 -18.73 -10.35 -17.04
C LYS A 139 -18.70 -8.84 -17.26
N LYS A 140 -19.65 -8.10 -16.71
CA LYS A 140 -19.66 -6.63 -16.76
C LYS A 140 -18.40 -6.02 -16.15
N LYS A 141 -17.94 -6.52 -15.00
CA LYS A 141 -16.69 -6.06 -14.38
C LYS A 141 -15.47 -6.31 -15.27
N LEU A 142 -15.35 -7.49 -15.86
CA LEU A 142 -14.25 -7.84 -16.76
C LEU A 142 -14.25 -6.95 -18.03
N ILE A 143 -15.41 -6.74 -18.65
CA ILE A 143 -15.56 -5.83 -19.79
C ILE A 143 -15.19 -4.40 -19.39
N PHE A 144 -15.64 -3.93 -18.23
CA PHE A 144 -15.29 -2.61 -17.70
C PHE A 144 -13.77 -2.43 -17.60
N ILE A 145 -13.06 -3.41 -17.02
CA ILE A 145 -11.60 -3.33 -16.85
C ILE A 145 -10.92 -3.18 -18.20
N ASN A 146 -11.32 -4.00 -19.19
CA ASN A 146 -10.73 -3.98 -20.52
C ASN A 146 -10.95 -2.66 -21.25
N ASN A 147 -12.14 -2.06 -21.09
CA ASN A 147 -12.48 -0.78 -21.72
C ASN A 147 -11.87 0.43 -21.00
N ALA A 148 -11.85 0.41 -19.68
CA ALA A 148 -11.35 1.54 -18.87
C ALA A 148 -9.82 1.60 -18.80
N PHE A 149 -9.15 0.47 -18.98
CA PHE A 149 -7.70 0.34 -18.89
C PHE A 149 -7.13 -0.43 -20.07
N PRO A 150 -7.12 0.18 -21.27
CA PRO A 150 -6.56 -0.47 -22.47
C PRO A 150 -5.08 -0.83 -22.26
N ASP A 151 -4.63 -1.88 -22.92
CA ASP A 151 -3.25 -2.41 -22.83
C ASP A 151 -2.82 -2.83 -21.40
N ASN A 152 -3.80 -3.17 -20.54
CA ASN A 152 -3.46 -3.63 -19.20
C ASN A 152 -2.88 -5.07 -19.23
N LYS A 153 -2.02 -5.38 -18.27
CA LYS A 153 -1.32 -6.67 -18.21
C LYS A 153 -2.24 -7.88 -17.97
N TYR A 154 -3.52 -7.66 -17.66
CA TYR A 154 -4.52 -8.73 -17.40
C TYR A 154 -5.44 -8.93 -18.61
N GLU A 155 -5.32 -8.15 -19.68
CA GLU A 155 -6.21 -8.15 -20.84
C GLU A 155 -6.39 -9.55 -21.44
N GLN A 156 -5.31 -10.29 -21.66
CA GLN A 156 -5.38 -11.64 -22.23
C GLN A 156 -6.12 -12.61 -21.31
N ASP A 157 -5.88 -12.53 -20.01
CA ASP A 157 -6.57 -13.37 -19.03
C ASP A 157 -8.06 -13.01 -18.92
N ILE A 158 -8.40 -11.72 -19.00
CA ILE A 158 -9.78 -11.23 -19.04
C ILE A 158 -10.52 -11.77 -20.29
N ILE A 159 -9.91 -11.67 -21.47
CA ILE A 159 -10.50 -12.17 -22.73
C ILE A 159 -10.79 -13.68 -22.66
N LEU A 160 -9.90 -14.45 -22.03
CA LEU A 160 -10.10 -15.90 -21.86
C LEU A 160 -11.23 -16.27 -20.90
N LYS A 161 -11.70 -15.33 -20.09
CA LYS A 161 -12.76 -15.52 -19.08
C LYS A 161 -14.12 -14.97 -19.51
N LEU A 162 -14.15 -14.16 -20.58
CA LEU A 162 -15.37 -13.63 -21.22
C LEU A 162 -16.01 -14.67 -22.17
#